data_22611fa990d20312e30f369a375294f8
#
_entry.id   22611fa990d20312e30f369a375294f8
#
_cell.length_a   1.000
_cell.length_b   1.000
_cell.length_c   1.000
_cell.angle_alpha   90.00
_cell.angle_beta   90.00
_cell.angle_gamma   90.00
#
_symmetry.space_group_name_H-M   'P 1'
#
loop_
_entity.id
_entity.type
_entity.pdbx_description
1 polymer ?
#
loop_
_entity_poly.entity_id
_entity_poly.type
_entity_poly.pdbx_seq_one_letter_code
_entity_poly.pdbx_strand_id
1 'polypeptide(L)'
;EEVILNLLRNAKDAVMEQSYRKIRLTADRIDDRIVIRCKDNGCGIPKDLQKTIFEPFITHKPGGTGLGLAVSKRIIEAHKGTLSFESKKGPGTTFTVSLPI
;
A
#
# COMPACT_ATOMS: atom_id res chain seq x y z
N GLU A 1 4.82 -9.31 -8.36
CA GLU A 1 4.33 -10.30 -7.39
C GLU A 1 4.68 -9.93 -5.97
N GLU A 2 5.95 -9.64 -5.70
CA GLU A 2 6.38 -9.26 -4.36
C GLU A 2 5.70 -7.98 -3.89
N VAL A 3 5.51 -7.01 -4.78
CA VAL A 3 4.83 -5.76 -4.47
C VAL A 3 3.40 -6.03 -4.03
N ILE A 4 2.68 -6.86 -4.78
CA ILE A 4 1.28 -7.19 -4.46
C ILE A 4 1.20 -7.89 -3.11
N LEU A 5 2.10 -8.84 -2.84
CA LEU A 5 2.15 -9.52 -1.55
C LEU A 5 2.40 -8.53 -0.41
N ASN A 6 3.32 -7.59 -0.59
CA ASN A 6 3.60 -6.58 0.42
C ASN A 6 2.40 -5.70 0.70
N LEU A 7 1.70 -5.27 -0.36
CA LEU A 7 0.50 -4.46 -0.21
C LEU A 7 -0.62 -5.21 0.50
N LEU A 8 -0.82 -6.49 0.15
CA LEU A 8 -1.83 -7.32 0.80
C LEU A 8 -1.50 -7.59 2.26
N ARG A 9 -0.24 -7.81 2.59
CA ARG A 9 0.19 -7.99 3.98
C ARG A 9 -0.07 -6.72 4.79
N ASN A 10 0.24 -5.57 4.24
CA ASN A 10 -0.04 -4.29 4.91
C ASN A 10 -1.52 -4.09 5.13
N ALA A 11 -2.34 -4.41 4.12
CA ALA A 11 -3.79 -4.30 4.25
C ALA A 11 -4.32 -5.26 5.31
N LYS A 12 -3.82 -6.49 5.35
CA LYS A 12 -4.20 -7.47 6.35
C LYS A 12 -3.91 -6.95 7.76
N ASP A 13 -2.70 -6.42 7.97
CA ASP A 13 -2.33 -5.89 9.28
C ASP A 13 -3.20 -4.70 9.67
N ALA A 14 -3.52 -3.84 8.71
CA ALA A 14 -4.32 -2.65 8.95
C ALA A 14 -5.76 -2.98 9.40
N VAL A 15 -6.33 -4.09 8.93
CA VAL A 15 -7.71 -4.45 9.24
C VAL A 15 -7.85 -5.38 10.44
N MET A 16 -6.74 -5.82 11.04
CA MET A 16 -6.77 -6.80 12.14
C MET A 16 -7.61 -6.36 13.33
N GLU A 17 -7.64 -5.06 13.61
CA GLU A 17 -8.41 -4.51 14.74
C GLU A 17 -9.87 -4.21 14.39
N GLN A 18 -10.25 -4.38 13.12
CA GLN A 18 -11.62 -4.07 12.69
C GLN A 18 -12.54 -5.26 12.92
N SER A 19 -13.77 -4.99 13.35
CA SER A 19 -14.81 -6.04 13.50
C SER A 19 -15.30 -6.49 12.13
N TYR A 20 -15.39 -5.57 11.17
CA TYR A 20 -15.68 -5.87 9.77
C TYR A 20 -14.44 -5.61 8.94
N ARG A 21 -13.85 -6.67 8.38
CA ARG A 21 -12.58 -6.58 7.66
C ARG A 21 -12.80 -6.70 6.17
N LYS A 22 -12.37 -5.69 5.42
CA LYS A 22 -12.53 -5.69 3.97
C LYS A 22 -11.25 -5.24 3.29
N ILE A 23 -10.80 -6.03 2.33
CA ILE A 23 -9.67 -5.71 1.46
C ILE A 23 -10.14 -5.90 0.03
N ARG A 24 -9.96 -4.87 -0.81
CA ARG A 24 -10.33 -4.95 -2.22
C ARG A 24 -9.10 -4.71 -3.08
N LEU A 25 -8.81 -5.65 -3.96
CA LEU A 25 -7.74 -5.55 -4.93
C LEU A 25 -8.38 -5.43 -6.31
N THR A 26 -8.07 -4.36 -7.02
CA THR A 26 -8.58 -4.13 -8.38
C THR A 26 -7.43 -3.85 -9.34
N ALA A 27 -7.63 -4.17 -10.60
CA ALA A 27 -6.67 -3.89 -11.66
C ALA A 27 -7.44 -3.41 -12.88
N ASP A 28 -7.04 -2.26 -13.42
CA ASP A 28 -7.67 -1.64 -14.57
C ASP A 28 -6.63 -1.17 -15.55
N ARG A 29 -7.01 -1.17 -16.83
CA ARG A 29 -6.21 -0.49 -17.85
C ARG A 29 -6.82 0.88 -18.08
N ILE A 30 -6.00 1.92 -17.90
CA ILE A 30 -6.41 3.31 -18.13
C ILE A 30 -5.40 3.90 -19.11
N ASP A 31 -5.83 4.18 -20.33
CA ASP A 31 -4.96 4.64 -21.42
C ASP A 31 -3.79 3.66 -21.64
N ASP A 32 -2.55 4.13 -21.53
CA ASP A 32 -1.37 3.30 -21.70
C ASP A 32 -0.79 2.80 -20.37
N ARG A 33 -1.61 2.74 -19.35
CA ARG A 33 -1.16 2.34 -18.01
C ARG A 33 -2.04 1.25 -17.43
N ILE A 34 -1.42 0.41 -16.62
CA ILE A 34 -2.13 -0.54 -15.78
C ILE A 34 -2.15 0.05 -14.39
N VAL A 35 -3.33 0.15 -13.80
CA VAL A 35 -3.51 0.71 -12.47
C VAL A 35 -4.05 -0.37 -11.55
N ILE A 36 -3.29 -0.68 -10.49
CA ILE A 36 -3.66 -1.67 -9.50
C ILE A 36 -3.91 -0.94 -8.19
N ARG A 37 -5.07 -1.15 -7.58
CA ARG A 37 -5.42 -0.55 -6.31
C ARG A 37 -5.66 -1.62 -5.26
N CYS A 38 -5.08 -1.42 -4.09
CA CYS A 38 -5.32 -2.26 -2.92
C CYS A 38 -5.94 -1.37 -1.84
N LYS A 39 -7.23 -1.55 -1.61
CA LYS A 39 -7.99 -0.76 -0.64
C LYS A 39 -8.35 -1.60 0.57
N ASP A 40 -8.11 -1.08 1.75
CA ASP A 40 -8.54 -1.71 3.00
C ASP A 40 -9.44 -0.75 3.80
N ASN A 41 -10.19 -1.32 4.73
CA ASN A 41 -11.01 -0.53 5.66
C ASN A 41 -10.38 -0.48 7.05
N GLY A 42 -9.05 -0.47 7.10
CA GLY A 42 -8.30 -0.51 8.34
C GLY A 42 -8.21 0.83 9.06
N CYS A 43 -7.23 0.91 9.94
CA CYS A 43 -7.07 2.07 10.82
C CYS A 43 -6.55 3.34 10.11
N GLY A 44 -6.09 3.21 8.87
CA GLY A 44 -5.47 4.31 8.17
C GLY A 44 -4.04 4.54 8.63
N ILE A 45 -3.39 5.53 8.04
CA ILE A 45 -2.03 5.92 8.39
C ILE A 45 -2.06 7.31 9.01
N PRO A 46 -1.56 7.48 10.23
CA PRO A 46 -1.50 8.82 10.85
C PRO A 46 -0.73 9.81 9.97
N LYS A 47 -1.17 11.06 9.95
CA LYS A 47 -0.58 12.09 9.08
C LYS A 47 0.92 12.29 9.30
N ASP A 48 1.37 12.23 10.54
CA ASP A 48 2.78 12.40 10.87
C ASP A 48 3.63 11.24 10.34
N LEU A 49 3.03 10.08 10.08
CA LEU A 49 3.73 8.92 9.54
C LEU A 49 3.67 8.85 8.02
N GLN A 50 2.71 9.53 7.40
CA GLN A 50 2.53 9.44 5.95
C GLN A 50 3.75 9.93 5.16
N LYS A 51 4.52 10.84 5.72
CA LYS A 51 5.71 11.39 5.07
C LYS A 51 6.85 10.39 4.98
N THR A 52 6.85 9.36 5.80
CA THR A 52 7.99 8.46 5.95
C THR A 52 7.68 7.00 5.68
N ILE A 53 6.45 6.65 5.26
CA ILE A 53 6.05 5.25 5.11
C ILE A 53 6.85 4.49 4.06
N PHE A 54 7.46 5.20 3.10
CA PHE A 54 8.29 4.57 2.07
C PHE A 54 9.77 4.56 2.43
N GLU A 55 10.15 5.12 3.57
CA GLU A 55 11.54 5.09 4.01
C GLU A 55 11.86 3.72 4.63
N PRO A 56 13.07 3.20 4.38
CA PRO A 56 13.48 1.91 4.97
C PRO A 56 13.45 1.97 6.49
N PHE A 57 13.09 0.84 7.11
CA PHE A 57 13.11 0.64 8.57
C PHE A 57 12.06 1.44 9.34
N ILE A 58 11.12 2.09 8.65
CA ILE A 58 9.99 2.76 9.31
C ILE A 58 8.85 1.75 9.40
N THR A 59 8.50 1.35 10.62
CA THR A 59 7.40 0.42 10.85
C THR A 59 6.80 0.65 12.23
N HIS A 60 5.48 0.45 12.32
CA HIS A 60 4.74 0.45 13.59
C HIS A 60 4.15 -0.92 13.87
N LYS A 61 4.56 -1.93 13.11
CA LYS A 61 4.07 -3.29 13.25
C LYS A 61 5.04 -4.09 14.11
N PRO A 62 4.58 -4.76 15.18
CA PRO A 62 5.42 -5.67 15.93
C PRO A 62 6.02 -6.73 14.99
N GLY A 63 7.34 -6.89 15.05
CA GLY A 63 8.04 -7.84 14.19
C GLY A 63 8.23 -7.40 12.75
N GLY A 64 7.77 -6.22 12.39
CA GLY A 64 8.00 -5.69 11.04
C GLY A 64 9.41 -5.17 10.86
N THR A 65 9.91 -5.23 9.63
CA THR A 65 11.26 -4.75 9.30
C THR A 65 11.28 -3.30 8.82
N GLY A 66 10.13 -2.78 8.36
CA GLY A 66 10.04 -1.46 7.75
C GLY A 66 10.59 -1.41 6.34
N LEU A 67 10.80 -2.56 5.69
CA LEU A 67 11.38 -2.63 4.36
C LEU A 67 10.36 -2.87 3.24
N GLY A 68 9.18 -3.42 3.57
CA GLY A 68 8.21 -3.84 2.55
C GLY A 68 7.80 -2.73 1.60
N LEU A 69 7.40 -1.57 2.13
CA LEU A 69 6.97 -0.45 1.29
C LEU A 69 8.14 0.19 0.55
N ALA A 70 9.31 0.31 1.19
CA ALA A 70 10.50 0.87 0.54
C ALA A 70 10.93 0.01 -0.66
N VAL A 71 10.97 -1.31 -0.48
CA VAL A 71 11.31 -2.25 -1.54
C VAL A 71 10.26 -2.20 -2.66
N SER A 72 8.98 -2.18 -2.30
CA SER A 72 7.90 -2.12 -3.29
C SER A 72 8.01 -0.87 -4.15
N LYS A 73 8.26 0.28 -3.54
CA LYS A 73 8.42 1.54 -4.28
C LYS A 73 9.60 1.47 -5.24
N ARG A 74 10.73 0.91 -4.81
CA ARG A 74 11.91 0.76 -5.66
C ARG A 74 11.64 -0.14 -6.87
N ILE A 75 10.94 -1.24 -6.64
CA ILE A 75 10.59 -2.17 -7.72
C ILE A 75 9.70 -1.48 -8.75
N ILE A 76 8.68 -0.78 -8.29
CA ILE A 76 7.74 -0.09 -9.18
C ILE A 76 8.44 1.02 -9.96
N GLU A 77 9.29 1.80 -9.30
CA GLU A 77 10.04 2.87 -9.97
C GLU A 77 11.04 2.32 -10.99
N ALA A 78 11.64 1.15 -10.71
CA ALA A 78 12.53 0.50 -11.66
C ALA A 78 11.79 0.08 -12.93
N HIS A 79 10.47 -0.13 -12.85
CA HIS A 79 9.62 -0.43 -14.01
C HIS A 79 8.96 0.81 -14.59
N LYS A 80 9.46 2.00 -14.23
CA LYS A 80 8.94 3.29 -14.69
C LYS A 80 7.51 3.58 -14.25
N GLY A 81 7.11 2.96 -13.15
CA GLY A 81 5.79 3.16 -12.57
C GLY A 81 5.83 4.05 -11.34
N THR A 82 4.67 4.22 -10.73
CA THR A 82 4.52 4.97 -9.49
C THR A 82 3.75 4.16 -8.47
N LEU A 83 4.12 4.34 -7.21
CA LEU A 83 3.40 3.79 -6.07
C LEU A 83 2.97 4.97 -5.20
N SER A 84 1.67 5.09 -4.99
CA SER A 84 1.09 6.18 -4.21
C SER A 84 0.07 5.63 -3.24
N PHE A 85 -0.41 6.48 -2.34
CA PHE A 85 -1.42 6.06 -1.39
C PHE A 85 -2.32 7.23 -1.01
N GLU A 86 -3.53 6.89 -0.57
CA GLU A 86 -4.44 7.81 0.12
C GLU A 86 -4.86 7.12 1.40
N SER A 87 -4.82 7.83 2.50
CA SER A 87 -5.20 7.27 3.77
C SER A 87 -6.02 8.27 4.56
N LYS A 88 -7.14 7.80 5.09
CA LYS A 88 -8.02 8.59 5.95
C LYS A 88 -8.42 7.76 7.15
N LYS A 89 -8.43 8.38 8.30
CA LYS A 89 -8.93 7.74 9.50
C LYS A 89 -10.41 7.42 9.30
N GLY A 90 -10.79 6.18 9.49
CA GLY A 90 -12.15 5.69 9.29
C GLY A 90 -12.29 4.90 8.00
N PRO A 91 -12.16 5.51 6.80
CA PRO A 91 -12.26 4.74 5.54
C PRO A 91 -11.09 3.78 5.28
N GLY A 92 -9.92 4.03 5.88
CA GLY A 92 -8.76 3.17 5.69
C GLY A 92 -7.76 3.71 4.68
N THR A 93 -7.05 2.81 4.01
CA THR A 93 -5.95 3.17 3.12
C THR A 93 -6.14 2.53 1.74
N THR A 94 -5.81 3.28 0.71
CA THR A 94 -5.74 2.76 -0.67
C THR A 94 -4.33 2.98 -1.19
N PHE A 95 -3.64 1.90 -1.54
CA PHE A 95 -2.38 1.97 -2.27
C PHE A 95 -2.65 1.80 -3.75
N THR A 96 -2.02 2.62 -4.58
CA THR A 96 -2.20 2.60 -6.03
C THR A 96 -0.86 2.41 -6.71
N VAL A 97 -0.77 1.38 -7.55
CA VAL A 97 0.36 1.12 -8.42
C VAL A 97 -0.04 1.48 -9.84
N SER A 98 0.75 2.31 -10.50
CA SER A 98 0.52 2.67 -11.89
C SER A 98 1.76 2.30 -12.71
N LEU A 99 1.59 1.44 -13.71
CA LEU A 99 2.69 0.95 -14.54
C LEU A 99 2.42 1.28 -16.01
N PRO A 100 3.43 1.70 -16.77
CA PRO A 100 3.28 1.87 -18.22
C PRO A 100 3.14 0.50 -18.88
N ILE A 101 2.36 0.47 -19.94
CA ILE A 101 2.20 -0.73 -20.78
C ILE A 101 3.34 -0.83 -21.78
#